data_c09079374c332c61261f8e63a5b86732
#
_entry.id   c09079374c332c61261f8e63a5b86732
#
_cell.length_a   1.000
_cell.length_b   1.000
_cell.length_c   1.000
_cell.angle_alpha   90.00
_cell.angle_beta   90.00
_cell.angle_gamma   90.00
#
_symmetry.space_group_name_H-M   'P 1'
#
loop_
_entity.id
_entity.type
_entity.pdbx_description
1 polymer ?
#
loop_
_entity_poly.entity_id
_entity_poly.type
_entity_poly.pdbx_seq_one_letter_code
_entity_poly.pdbx_strand_id
1 'polypeptide(L)'
;TKDYMAHQYVQQPNAIAANRIKRDFFNVRSDGTVYGLEPNYGCCTANMHQGFPKFTENLCYKTDEGFCFMVYSPCSISTLFKGVRVILNESTDYPFKNKSKIVVESVSGNPEIKFSFRVPQYTSLEVLVNGKKVVSGDKGIIAFKKKVEAGDVIELLFDMPLTTVVNPDKSISFRKGTL
;
A
#
# COMPACT_ATOMS: atom_id res chain seq x y z
N THR A 1 5.99 -2.63 17.75
CA THR A 1 7.42 -2.22 17.67
C THR A 1 8.01 -2.67 16.35
N LYS A 2 9.14 -2.06 15.95
CA LYS A 2 9.80 -2.32 14.67
C LYS A 2 10.26 -3.77 14.49
N ASP A 3 10.58 -4.44 15.59
CA ASP A 3 10.98 -5.85 15.64
C ASP A 3 9.80 -6.82 15.82
N TYR A 4 8.58 -6.30 15.82
CA TYR A 4 7.33 -7.05 16.06
C TYR A 4 7.22 -7.75 17.41
N MET A 5 8.14 -7.48 18.35
CA MET A 5 8.16 -8.12 19.67
C MET A 5 7.16 -7.52 20.65
N ALA A 6 6.64 -6.35 20.37
CA ALA A 6 5.57 -5.74 21.15
C ALA A 6 4.62 -4.95 20.24
N HIS A 7 3.33 -5.00 20.55
CA HIS A 7 2.30 -4.28 19.83
C HIS A 7 1.27 -3.69 20.80
N GLN A 8 0.42 -2.85 20.28
CA GLN A 8 -0.66 -2.19 20.99
C GLN A 8 -1.99 -2.58 20.37
N TYR A 9 -2.98 -2.94 21.16
CA TYR A 9 -4.28 -3.38 20.63
C TYR A 9 -5.06 -2.22 20.01
N VAL A 10 -5.15 -1.11 20.73
CA VAL A 10 -5.85 0.09 20.26
C VAL A 10 -4.92 1.29 20.31
N GLN A 11 -4.90 2.06 19.24
CA GLN A 11 -4.12 3.29 19.15
C GLN A 11 -5.03 4.44 18.72
N GLN A 12 -4.97 5.52 19.47
CA GLN A 12 -5.51 6.83 19.05
C GLN A 12 -4.42 7.62 18.34
N PRO A 13 -4.73 8.35 17.26
CA PRO A 13 -3.79 9.28 16.69
C PRO A 13 -3.25 10.26 17.75
N ASN A 14 -1.93 10.41 17.79
CA ASN A 14 -1.23 11.29 18.73
C ASN A 14 -1.44 11.00 20.23
N ALA A 15 -1.97 9.83 20.57
CA ALA A 15 -2.24 9.43 21.95
C ALA A 15 -1.61 8.08 22.30
N ILE A 16 -0.35 7.92 21.97
CA ILE A 16 0.43 6.71 22.33
C ILE A 16 0.77 6.78 23.81
N ALA A 17 0.38 5.75 24.55
CA ALA A 17 0.73 5.60 25.96
C ALA A 17 1.52 4.32 26.20
N ALA A 18 2.59 4.43 26.99
CA ALA A 18 3.39 3.28 27.43
C ALA A 18 2.87 2.67 28.74
N ASN A 19 1.86 3.24 29.34
CA ASN A 19 1.32 2.83 30.65
C ASN A 19 -0.20 2.57 30.55
N ARG A 20 -0.75 1.91 31.56
CA ARG A 20 -2.17 1.58 31.67
C ARG A 20 -2.96 2.84 32.06
N ILE A 21 -3.34 3.61 31.07
CA ILE A 21 -4.20 4.80 31.24
C ILE A 21 -5.58 4.49 30.67
N LYS A 22 -6.63 4.78 31.43
CA LYS A 22 -8.00 4.73 30.91
C LYS A 22 -8.13 5.69 29.74
N ARG A 23 -8.66 5.18 28.62
CA ARG A 23 -9.00 5.95 27.42
C ARG A 23 -10.51 5.90 27.22
N ASP A 24 -11.05 6.92 26.60
CA ASP A 24 -12.47 7.01 26.26
C ASP A 24 -12.79 6.21 24.98
N PHE A 25 -12.37 4.95 24.97
CA PHE A 25 -12.74 3.99 23.93
C PHE A 25 -13.89 3.13 24.43
N PHE A 26 -14.88 2.97 23.59
CA PHE A 26 -16.00 2.06 23.89
C PHE A 26 -15.49 0.61 23.98
N ASN A 27 -15.81 -0.09 25.07
CA ASN A 27 -15.47 -1.48 25.34
C ASN A 27 -13.97 -1.82 25.36
N VAL A 28 -13.08 -0.85 25.51
CA VAL A 28 -11.64 -1.10 25.63
C VAL A 28 -11.18 -0.91 27.07
N ARG A 29 -10.49 -1.91 27.61
CA ARG A 29 -9.87 -1.85 28.94
C ARG A 29 -8.64 -0.93 28.90
N SER A 30 -8.20 -0.47 30.08
CA SER A 30 -7.03 0.41 30.22
C SER A 30 -5.73 -0.17 29.67
N ASP A 31 -5.61 -1.50 29.62
CA ASP A 31 -4.45 -2.21 29.09
C ASP A 31 -4.46 -2.38 27.56
N GLY A 32 -5.57 -2.15 26.89
CA GLY A 32 -5.66 -2.18 25.41
C GLY A 32 -4.78 -1.14 24.72
N THR A 33 -4.31 -0.12 25.44
CA THR A 33 -3.44 0.94 24.90
C THR A 33 -1.98 0.79 25.31
N VAL A 34 -1.62 -0.29 26.03
CA VAL A 34 -0.25 -0.56 26.49
C VAL A 34 0.48 -1.42 25.46
N TYR A 35 1.75 -1.13 25.25
CA TYR A 35 2.62 -2.02 24.46
C TYR A 35 2.96 -3.29 25.23
N GLY A 36 2.95 -4.43 24.55
CA GLY A 36 3.33 -5.73 25.11
C GLY A 36 3.26 -6.84 24.06
N LEU A 37 3.69 -8.04 24.48
CA LEU A 37 3.57 -9.25 23.64
C LEU A 37 2.10 -9.64 23.45
N GLU A 38 1.34 -9.52 24.52
CA GLU A 38 -0.09 -9.80 24.52
C GLU A 38 -0.79 -8.86 25.50
N PRO A 39 -1.27 -7.70 25.03
CA PRO A 39 -1.94 -6.72 25.89
C PRO A 39 -3.38 -7.15 26.21
N ASN A 40 -3.59 -8.32 26.81
CA ASN A 40 -4.88 -8.93 27.20
C ASN A 40 -5.90 -9.12 26.04
N TYR A 41 -5.42 -9.27 24.83
CA TYR A 41 -6.26 -9.51 23.64
C TYR A 41 -5.69 -10.65 22.79
N GLY A 42 -5.66 -11.85 23.38
CA GLY A 42 -5.07 -13.04 22.77
C GLY A 42 -5.66 -13.42 21.41
N CYS A 43 -6.95 -13.16 21.19
CA CYS A 43 -7.58 -13.39 19.90
C CYS A 43 -6.96 -12.52 18.79
N CYS A 44 -6.62 -11.27 19.06
CA CYS A 44 -6.02 -10.37 18.09
C CYS A 44 -4.57 -10.75 17.82
N THR A 45 -3.81 -11.10 18.85
CA THR A 45 -2.46 -11.63 18.72
C THR A 45 -2.43 -12.92 17.88
N ALA A 46 -3.33 -13.86 18.17
CA ALA A 46 -3.43 -15.12 17.43
C ALA A 46 -3.83 -14.95 15.97
N ASN A 47 -4.58 -13.90 15.63
CA ASN A 47 -5.07 -13.65 14.27
C ASN A 47 -4.24 -12.63 13.48
N MET A 48 -3.33 -11.89 14.09
CA MET A 48 -2.55 -10.82 13.44
C MET A 48 -1.78 -11.32 12.21
N HIS A 49 -1.23 -12.52 12.27
CA HIS A 49 -0.47 -13.13 11.16
C HIS A 49 -1.30 -13.33 9.88
N GLN A 50 -2.63 -13.45 9.98
CA GLN A 50 -3.52 -13.59 8.82
C GLN A 50 -3.57 -12.34 7.95
N GLY A 51 -3.16 -11.19 8.48
CA GLY A 51 -3.10 -9.94 7.73
C GLY A 51 -2.09 -9.98 6.59
N PHE A 52 -0.93 -10.62 6.79
CA PHE A 52 0.14 -10.65 5.79
C PHE A 52 -0.24 -11.42 4.51
N PRO A 53 -0.74 -12.66 4.58
CA PRO A 53 -1.20 -13.37 3.39
C PRO A 53 -2.28 -12.59 2.63
N LYS A 54 -3.28 -12.07 3.34
CA LYS A 54 -4.37 -11.28 2.73
C LYS A 54 -3.88 -9.98 2.12
N PHE A 55 -2.93 -9.30 2.75
CA PHE A 55 -2.29 -8.12 2.18
C PHE A 55 -1.55 -8.47 0.88
N THR A 56 -0.72 -9.51 0.92
CA THR A 56 0.06 -9.95 -0.24
C THR A 56 -0.81 -10.39 -1.40
N GLU A 57 -1.87 -11.15 -1.12
CA GLU A 57 -2.86 -11.60 -2.11
C GLU A 57 -3.52 -10.44 -2.87
N ASN A 58 -3.64 -9.28 -2.26
CA ASN A 58 -4.34 -8.12 -2.82
C ASN A 58 -3.42 -7.02 -3.38
N LEU A 59 -2.11 -7.25 -3.51
CA LEU A 59 -1.19 -6.26 -4.07
C LEU A 59 -1.45 -6.00 -5.54
N CYS A 60 -1.57 -7.09 -6.32
CA CYS A 60 -1.73 -7.01 -7.76
C CYS A 60 -2.61 -8.13 -8.29
N TYR A 61 -3.58 -7.79 -9.11
CA TYR A 61 -4.46 -8.75 -9.77
C TYR A 61 -4.05 -8.96 -11.23
N LYS A 62 -4.00 -10.21 -11.64
CA LYS A 62 -3.94 -10.55 -13.07
C LYS A 62 -5.33 -10.46 -13.66
N THR A 63 -5.45 -9.81 -14.82
CA THR A 63 -6.67 -9.70 -15.62
C THR A 63 -6.46 -10.30 -17.01
N ASP A 64 -7.52 -10.42 -17.79
CA ASP A 64 -7.40 -10.92 -19.20
C ASP A 64 -6.59 -9.99 -20.09
N GLU A 65 -6.48 -8.71 -19.75
CA GLU A 65 -5.72 -7.71 -20.51
C GLU A 65 -4.32 -7.42 -19.92
N GLY A 66 -4.05 -7.79 -18.66
CA GLY A 66 -2.76 -7.47 -18.02
C GLY A 66 -2.79 -7.52 -16.49
N PHE A 67 -2.30 -6.47 -15.84
CA PHE A 67 -2.10 -6.39 -14.39
C PHE A 67 -2.79 -5.15 -13.81
N CYS A 68 -3.38 -5.31 -12.63
CA CYS A 68 -4.00 -4.23 -11.88
C CYS A 68 -3.37 -4.14 -10.49
N PHE A 69 -2.59 -3.09 -10.25
CA PHE A 69 -1.94 -2.82 -8.98
C PHE A 69 -2.91 -2.06 -8.07
N MET A 70 -3.28 -2.70 -6.96
CA MET A 70 -4.27 -2.18 -6.02
C MET A 70 -3.64 -1.61 -4.76
N VAL A 71 -2.50 -2.17 -4.35
CA VAL A 71 -1.72 -1.72 -3.18
C VAL A 71 -0.25 -1.70 -3.57
N TYR A 72 0.46 -0.68 -3.15
CA TYR A 72 1.88 -0.47 -3.49
C TYR A 72 2.76 -0.96 -2.35
N SER A 73 3.55 -1.98 -2.63
CA SER A 73 4.48 -2.59 -1.66
C SER A 73 5.59 -3.31 -2.41
N PRO A 74 6.81 -3.37 -1.87
CA PRO A 74 7.87 -4.14 -2.49
C PRO A 74 7.44 -5.58 -2.73
N CYS A 75 7.45 -6.04 -3.98
CA CYS A 75 7.06 -7.40 -4.34
C CYS A 75 7.65 -7.83 -5.68
N SER A 76 7.71 -9.15 -5.88
CA SER A 76 8.03 -9.76 -7.16
C SER A 76 6.82 -10.57 -7.63
N ILE A 77 6.39 -10.33 -8.87
CA ILE A 77 5.27 -11.00 -9.52
C ILE A 77 5.82 -11.87 -10.63
N SER A 78 5.69 -13.20 -10.52
CA SER A 78 6.08 -14.16 -11.55
C SER A 78 4.85 -14.95 -11.98
N THR A 79 4.42 -14.79 -13.23
CA THR A 79 3.19 -15.41 -13.72
C THR A 79 3.25 -15.68 -15.23
N LEU A 80 2.28 -16.45 -15.72
CA LEU A 80 2.01 -16.59 -17.16
C LEU A 80 0.90 -15.62 -17.56
N PHE A 81 1.18 -14.78 -18.55
CA PHE A 81 0.21 -13.92 -19.20
C PHE A 81 0.03 -14.35 -20.66
N LYS A 82 -1.14 -14.88 -21.02
CA LYS A 82 -1.43 -15.44 -22.35
C LYS A 82 -0.35 -16.42 -22.86
N GLY A 83 0.11 -17.30 -21.95
CA GLY A 83 1.15 -18.30 -22.25
C GLY A 83 2.59 -17.78 -22.20
N VAL A 84 2.80 -16.48 -22.02
CA VAL A 84 4.14 -15.87 -21.94
C VAL A 84 4.51 -15.65 -20.47
N ARG A 85 5.71 -16.07 -20.05
CA ARG A 85 6.21 -15.80 -18.71
C ARG A 85 6.56 -14.32 -18.57
N VAL A 86 6.04 -13.70 -17.52
CA VAL A 86 6.31 -12.30 -17.15
C VAL A 86 6.80 -12.25 -15.72
N ILE A 87 7.89 -11.52 -15.46
CA ILE A 87 8.40 -11.22 -14.13
C ILE A 87 8.47 -9.72 -13.98
N LEU A 88 7.74 -9.21 -12.97
CA LEU A 88 7.71 -7.80 -12.61
C LEU A 88 8.22 -7.65 -11.18
N ASN A 89 9.09 -6.66 -10.95
CA ASN A 89 9.57 -6.32 -9.60
C ASN A 89 9.14 -4.91 -9.23
N GLU A 90 8.38 -4.77 -8.16
CA GLU A 90 8.04 -3.48 -7.57
C GLU A 90 8.98 -3.16 -6.41
N SER A 91 9.52 -1.95 -6.42
CA SER A 91 10.30 -1.35 -5.33
C SER A 91 9.69 -0.02 -4.93
N THR A 92 9.41 0.14 -3.63
CA THR A 92 8.77 1.34 -3.11
C THR A 92 9.00 1.51 -1.62
N ASP A 93 8.99 2.75 -1.15
CA ASP A 93 8.84 3.12 0.27
C ASP A 93 7.49 3.83 0.50
N TYR A 94 6.54 3.71 -0.44
CA TYR A 94 5.19 4.25 -0.27
C TYR A 94 4.51 3.62 0.96
N PRO A 95 3.79 4.37 1.79
CA PRO A 95 3.39 5.77 1.65
C PRO A 95 4.40 6.79 2.23
N PHE A 96 5.53 6.39 2.79
CA PHE A 96 6.50 7.29 3.39
C PHE A 96 7.27 8.13 2.36
N LYS A 97 7.46 7.59 1.16
CA LYS A 97 7.92 8.30 -0.02
C LYS A 97 6.83 8.34 -1.09
N ASN A 98 6.93 9.30 -1.97
CA ASN A 98 5.94 9.57 -3.00
C ASN A 98 6.23 8.89 -4.35
N LYS A 99 6.95 7.77 -4.34
CA LYS A 99 7.35 7.07 -5.57
C LYS A 99 7.30 5.56 -5.40
N SER A 100 6.81 4.87 -6.44
CA SER A 100 7.01 3.44 -6.66
C SER A 100 7.61 3.20 -8.03
N LYS A 101 8.38 2.12 -8.17
CA LYS A 101 9.05 1.73 -9.42
C LYS A 101 8.78 0.25 -9.69
N ILE A 102 8.26 -0.04 -10.89
CA ILE A 102 8.06 -1.39 -11.37
C ILE A 102 9.00 -1.62 -12.55
N VAL A 103 9.78 -2.69 -12.49
CA VAL A 103 10.68 -3.10 -13.56
C VAL A 103 10.16 -4.39 -14.18
N VAL A 104 10.08 -4.44 -15.51
CA VAL A 104 9.88 -5.68 -16.24
C VAL A 104 11.22 -6.42 -16.25
N GLU A 105 11.42 -7.33 -15.29
CA GLU A 105 12.69 -8.06 -15.15
C GLU A 105 12.87 -9.05 -16.28
N SER A 106 11.81 -9.77 -16.65
CA SER A 106 11.83 -10.76 -17.70
C SER A 106 10.48 -10.88 -18.38
N VAL A 107 10.50 -11.00 -19.69
CA VAL A 107 9.33 -11.31 -20.51
C VAL A 107 9.79 -12.03 -21.78
N SER A 108 9.10 -13.09 -22.18
CA SER A 108 9.34 -13.78 -23.46
C SER A 108 8.50 -13.12 -24.55
N GLY A 109 9.13 -12.74 -25.65
CA GLY A 109 8.47 -12.01 -26.74
C GLY A 109 8.19 -10.56 -26.38
N ASN A 110 7.19 -9.99 -27.03
CA ASN A 110 6.80 -8.57 -26.85
C ASN A 110 5.27 -8.47 -26.74
N PRO A 111 4.67 -9.05 -25.68
CA PRO A 111 3.22 -9.01 -25.51
C PRO A 111 2.72 -7.61 -25.21
N GLU A 112 1.55 -7.27 -25.72
CA GLU A 112 0.83 -6.05 -25.29
C GLU A 112 0.15 -6.33 -23.96
N ILE A 113 0.54 -5.57 -22.94
CA ILE A 113 0.05 -5.68 -21.56
C ILE A 113 -0.60 -4.37 -21.14
N LYS A 114 -1.79 -4.46 -20.57
CA LYS A 114 -2.46 -3.35 -19.90
C LYS A 114 -1.99 -3.29 -18.44
N PHE A 115 -1.46 -2.14 -18.06
CA PHE A 115 -1.13 -1.83 -16.68
C PHE A 115 -2.19 -0.89 -16.13
N SER A 116 -2.82 -1.31 -15.04
CA SER A 116 -3.86 -0.55 -14.34
C SER A 116 -3.39 -0.26 -12.93
N PHE A 117 -3.65 0.95 -12.42
CA PHE A 117 -3.18 1.42 -11.13
C PHE A 117 -4.32 2.09 -10.38
N ARG A 118 -4.57 1.64 -9.15
CA ARG A 118 -5.50 2.33 -8.26
C ARG A 118 -4.88 3.64 -7.80
N VAL A 119 -5.58 4.73 -8.01
CA VAL A 119 -5.19 6.02 -7.41
C VAL A 119 -5.60 6.02 -5.94
N PRO A 120 -4.64 6.13 -4.99
CA PRO A 120 -4.98 6.14 -3.58
C PRO A 120 -5.81 7.37 -3.21
N GLN A 121 -6.64 7.25 -2.18
CA GLN A 121 -7.46 8.36 -1.71
C GLN A 121 -6.59 9.54 -1.24
N TYR A 122 -7.02 10.75 -1.51
CA TYR A 122 -6.31 12.00 -1.18
C TYR A 122 -4.94 12.15 -1.85
N THR A 123 -4.74 11.49 -2.99
CA THR A 123 -3.53 11.63 -3.82
C THR A 123 -3.93 11.86 -5.27
N SER A 124 -2.97 12.36 -6.06
CA SER A 124 -3.00 12.15 -7.51
C SER A 124 -1.82 11.28 -7.92
N LEU A 125 -1.96 10.59 -9.04
CA LEU A 125 -0.97 9.64 -9.55
C LEU A 125 -0.60 10.01 -10.98
N GLU A 126 0.70 10.14 -11.21
CA GLU A 126 1.30 10.25 -12.54
C GLU A 126 2.12 8.99 -12.81
N VAL A 127 1.98 8.44 -14.01
CA VAL A 127 2.69 7.24 -14.45
C VAL A 127 3.61 7.59 -15.61
N LEU A 128 4.88 7.23 -15.46
CA LEU A 128 5.88 7.34 -16.51
C LEU A 128 6.32 5.94 -16.95
N VAL A 129 6.63 5.80 -18.23
CA VAL A 129 7.27 4.61 -18.79
C VAL A 129 8.57 5.04 -19.44
N ASN A 130 9.68 4.47 -19.00
CA ASN A 130 11.01 4.83 -19.47
C ASN A 130 11.24 6.36 -19.46
N GLY A 131 10.81 7.02 -18.37
CA GLY A 131 10.93 8.47 -18.18
C GLY A 131 9.90 9.33 -18.92
N LYS A 132 9.00 8.76 -19.72
CA LYS A 132 7.95 9.52 -20.45
C LYS A 132 6.60 9.31 -19.78
N LYS A 133 5.89 10.41 -19.48
CA LYS A 133 4.53 10.39 -18.95
C LYS A 133 3.58 9.72 -19.93
N VAL A 134 2.76 8.78 -19.43
CA VAL A 134 1.80 8.01 -20.23
C VAL A 134 0.36 8.20 -19.79
N VAL A 135 0.11 8.35 -18.48
CA VAL A 135 -1.22 8.57 -17.91
C VAL A 135 -1.13 9.25 -16.56
N SER A 136 -2.16 9.99 -16.16
CA SER A 136 -2.32 10.53 -14.80
C SER A 136 -3.81 10.61 -14.43
N GLY A 137 -4.08 10.67 -13.11
CA GLY A 137 -5.42 10.81 -12.57
C GLY A 137 -5.41 11.06 -11.08
N ASP A 138 -6.57 11.45 -10.53
CA ASP A 138 -6.77 11.83 -9.13
C ASP A 138 -7.74 10.92 -8.37
N LYS A 139 -8.32 9.92 -9.04
CA LYS A 139 -9.25 8.96 -8.45
C LYS A 139 -9.44 7.70 -9.30
N GLY A 140 -9.96 6.64 -8.66
CA GLY A 140 -10.34 5.41 -9.34
C GLY A 140 -9.14 4.60 -9.81
N ILE A 141 -9.23 4.08 -11.01
CA ILE A 141 -8.19 3.28 -11.65
C ILE A 141 -7.81 3.97 -12.96
N ILE A 142 -6.52 4.24 -13.11
CA ILE A 142 -5.94 4.73 -14.37
C ILE A 142 -5.18 3.59 -15.06
N ALA A 143 -5.09 3.61 -16.38
CA ALA A 143 -4.48 2.52 -17.12
C ALA A 143 -3.86 2.99 -18.45
N PHE A 144 -2.87 2.22 -18.91
CA PHE A 144 -2.32 2.32 -20.27
C PHE A 144 -2.01 0.93 -20.82
N LYS A 145 -1.80 0.82 -22.12
CA LYS A 145 -1.33 -0.41 -22.78
C LYS A 145 0.06 -0.18 -23.36
N LYS A 146 0.89 -1.19 -23.29
CA LYS A 146 2.25 -1.17 -23.86
C LYS A 146 2.66 -2.56 -24.33
N LYS A 147 3.32 -2.64 -25.47
CA LYS A 147 4.16 -3.77 -25.82
C LYS A 147 5.40 -3.73 -24.95
N VAL A 148 5.57 -4.75 -24.10
CA VAL A 148 6.60 -4.74 -23.05
C VAL A 148 7.83 -5.50 -23.47
N GLU A 149 8.97 -5.01 -23.00
CA GLU A 149 10.29 -5.62 -23.16
C GLU A 149 10.98 -5.73 -21.79
N ALA A 150 11.88 -6.68 -21.67
CA ALA A 150 12.72 -6.78 -20.47
C ALA A 150 13.54 -5.49 -20.30
N GLY A 151 13.61 -4.98 -19.08
CA GLY A 151 14.23 -3.69 -18.74
C GLY A 151 13.30 -2.49 -18.80
N ASP A 152 12.05 -2.62 -19.27
CA ASP A 152 11.08 -1.53 -19.19
C ASP A 152 10.86 -1.12 -17.73
N VAL A 153 10.82 0.19 -17.51
CA VAL A 153 10.64 0.81 -16.20
C VAL A 153 9.33 1.61 -16.17
N ILE A 154 8.46 1.27 -15.24
CA ILE A 154 7.22 2.01 -14.96
C ILE A 154 7.43 2.72 -13.62
N GLU A 155 7.36 4.04 -13.62
CA GLU A 155 7.47 4.87 -12.43
C GLU A 155 6.11 5.45 -12.07
N LEU A 156 5.75 5.36 -10.80
CA LEU A 156 4.53 5.90 -10.23
C LEU A 156 4.93 7.05 -9.32
N LEU A 157 4.45 8.25 -9.63
CA LEU A 157 4.70 9.46 -8.86
C LEU A 157 3.40 9.88 -8.19
N PHE A 158 3.38 9.85 -6.85
CA PHE A 158 2.22 10.20 -6.03
C PHE A 158 2.35 11.64 -5.57
N ASP A 159 1.40 12.50 -5.95
CA ASP A 159 1.27 13.80 -5.29
C ASP A 159 0.43 13.60 -4.02
N MET A 160 1.05 13.83 -2.87
CA MET A 160 0.47 13.63 -1.55
C MET A 160 0.48 14.96 -0.78
N PRO A 161 -0.52 15.83 -1.01
CA PRO A 161 -0.58 17.11 -0.32
C PRO A 161 -0.75 16.92 1.19
N LEU A 162 -0.10 17.78 1.97
CA LEU A 162 -0.35 17.89 3.40
C LEU A 162 -1.65 18.69 3.60
N THR A 163 -2.61 18.06 4.25
CA THR A 163 -3.90 18.69 4.57
C THR A 163 -4.22 18.57 6.05
N THR A 164 -5.12 19.40 6.54
CA THR A 164 -5.62 19.36 7.90
C THR A 164 -7.08 18.91 7.91
N VAL A 165 -7.45 18.16 8.95
CA VAL A 165 -8.82 17.71 9.21
C VAL A 165 -9.21 18.17 10.61
N VAL A 166 -10.29 18.90 10.71
CA VAL A 166 -10.88 19.28 12.02
C VAL A 166 -11.79 18.12 12.46
N ASN A 167 -11.48 17.53 13.60
CA ASN A 167 -12.24 16.43 14.18
C ASN A 167 -13.48 16.94 14.93
N PRO A 168 -14.48 16.09 15.25
CA PRO A 168 -15.69 16.50 15.99
C PRO A 168 -15.41 17.12 17.36
N ASP A 169 -14.33 16.72 18.02
CA ASP A 169 -13.86 17.26 19.31
C ASP A 169 -13.05 18.55 19.18
N LYS A 170 -13.01 19.16 17.98
CA LYS A 170 -12.26 20.35 17.61
C LYS A 170 -10.72 20.16 17.61
N SER A 171 -10.23 18.96 17.79
CA SER A 171 -8.80 18.65 17.55
C SER A 171 -8.48 18.71 16.05
N ILE A 172 -7.21 18.91 15.71
CA ILE A 172 -6.75 18.96 14.33
C ILE A 172 -5.85 17.75 14.08
N SER A 173 -6.17 17.00 13.04
CA SER A 173 -5.31 15.95 12.49
C SER A 173 -4.63 16.45 11.21
N PHE A 174 -3.41 16.00 10.99
CA PHE A 174 -2.70 16.21 9.74
C PHE A 174 -2.81 14.94 8.89
N ARG A 175 -2.95 15.14 7.59
CA ARG A 175 -2.99 14.06 6.60
C ARG A 175 -2.04 14.38 5.47
N LYS A 176 -1.25 13.38 5.06
CA LYS A 176 -0.39 13.44 3.87
C LYS A 176 -0.74 12.24 2.96
N GLY A 177 -1.54 12.49 1.92
CA GLY A 177 -2.10 11.41 1.12
C GLY A 177 -2.89 10.43 1.99
N THR A 178 -2.44 9.18 2.05
CA THR A 178 -3.07 8.09 2.84
C THR A 178 -2.49 7.93 4.26
N LEU A 179 -1.51 8.74 4.64
CA LEU A 179 -0.95 8.81 6.00
C LEU A 179 -1.75 9.73 6.90
#